data_99c4c6615a5a24d9abb2b7fffbba7e0e
#
_entry.id   99c4c6615a5a24d9abb2b7fffbba7e0e
#
_cell.length_a   1.000
_cell.length_b   1.000
_cell.length_c   1.000
_cell.angle_alpha   90.00
_cell.angle_beta   90.00
_cell.angle_gamma   90.00
#
_symmetry.space_group_name_H-M   'P 1'
#
loop_
_entity.id
_entity.type
_entity.pdbx_description
1 polymer ?
#
loop_
_entity_poly.entity_id
_entity_poly.type
_entity_poly.pdbx_seq_one_letter_code
_entity_poly.pdbx_strand_id
1 'polypeptide(L)'
;MATTQEFADKVCRRMAPFGDVRSRKMFGEYMVYVNERPVLTLCDNRVFVKKLPQVAVLMADAECGYPYEGAKEAYLLDLGDDARIDALLPLLVVHTPLPKPRKKKTE
;
A
#
# COMPACT_ATOMS: atom_id res chain seq x y z
N MET A 1 -14.67 -8.38 -5.77
CA MET A 1 -13.89 -8.84 -6.91
C MET A 1 -12.43 -8.76 -6.62
N ALA A 2 -11.67 -9.64 -7.21
CA ALA A 2 -10.24 -9.64 -6.97
C ALA A 2 -9.55 -8.54 -7.77
N THR A 3 -8.41 -8.08 -7.27
CA THR A 3 -7.59 -7.11 -7.97
C THR A 3 -6.92 -7.79 -9.17
N THR A 4 -6.91 -7.12 -10.32
CA THR A 4 -6.30 -7.70 -11.52
C THR A 4 -4.79 -7.49 -11.51
N GLN A 5 -4.09 -8.37 -12.23
CA GLN A 5 -2.64 -8.24 -12.40
C GLN A 5 -2.31 -6.92 -13.11
N GLU A 6 -3.13 -6.52 -14.07
CA GLU A 6 -2.90 -5.26 -14.77
C GLU A 6 -2.92 -4.07 -13.83
N PHE A 7 -3.86 -4.07 -12.89
CA PHE A 7 -3.94 -2.97 -11.93
C PHE A 7 -2.71 -2.97 -11.03
N ALA A 8 -2.30 -4.15 -10.57
CA ALA A 8 -1.12 -4.25 -9.71
C ALA A 8 0.12 -3.75 -10.46
N ASP A 9 0.27 -4.11 -11.74
CA ASP A 9 1.42 -3.66 -12.53
C ASP A 9 1.40 -2.15 -12.71
N LYS A 10 0.22 -1.58 -12.91
CA LYS A 10 0.09 -0.14 -13.06
C LYS A 10 0.52 0.57 -11.78
N VAL A 11 0.09 0.07 -10.63
CA VAL A 11 0.48 0.65 -9.36
C VAL A 11 1.99 0.55 -9.16
N CYS A 12 2.55 -0.60 -9.45
CA CYS A 12 3.99 -0.79 -9.28
C CYS A 12 4.79 0.19 -10.15
N ARG A 13 4.35 0.39 -11.38
CA ARG A 13 5.03 1.35 -12.26
C ARG A 13 4.96 2.77 -11.70
N ARG A 14 3.81 3.13 -11.12
CA ARG A 14 3.65 4.46 -10.55
C ARG A 14 4.54 4.67 -9.33
N MET A 15 4.79 3.58 -8.59
CA MET A 15 5.59 3.68 -7.38
C MET A 15 7.09 3.54 -7.63
N ALA A 16 7.48 3.13 -8.82
CA ALA A 16 8.89 2.86 -9.12
C ALA A 16 9.85 4.00 -8.78
N PRO A 17 9.50 5.28 -8.95
CA PRO A 17 10.41 6.36 -8.60
C PRO A 17 10.75 6.44 -7.11
N PHE A 18 10.01 5.77 -6.25
CA PHE A 18 10.20 5.87 -4.82
C PHE A 18 11.12 4.80 -4.23
N GLY A 19 11.54 3.83 -5.03
CA GLY A 19 12.44 2.80 -4.54
C GLY A 19 12.25 1.48 -5.28
N ASP A 20 12.74 0.42 -4.69
CA ASP A 20 12.58 -0.92 -5.24
C ASP A 20 11.16 -1.39 -4.98
N VAL A 21 10.40 -1.57 -6.03
CA VAL A 21 8.97 -1.91 -5.91
C VAL A 21 8.74 -3.36 -6.32
N ARG A 22 7.95 -4.05 -5.52
CA ARG A 22 7.48 -5.37 -5.92
C ARG A 22 6.09 -5.58 -5.37
N SER A 23 5.35 -6.48 -5.96
CA SER A 23 4.04 -6.83 -5.47
C SER A 23 4.00 -8.31 -5.11
N ARG A 24 3.08 -8.64 -4.22
CA ARG A 24 2.89 -10.02 -3.82
C ARG A 24 1.40 -10.31 -3.83
N LYS A 25 1.02 -11.33 -4.54
CA LYS A 25 -0.38 -11.72 -4.60
C LYS A 25 -0.73 -12.59 -3.40
N MET A 26 -1.85 -12.25 -2.75
CA MET A 26 -2.34 -13.01 -1.62
C MET A 26 -3.85 -13.06 -1.67
N PHE A 27 -4.40 -14.25 -1.71
CA PHE A 27 -5.86 -14.43 -1.63
C PHE A 27 -6.62 -13.57 -2.64
N GLY A 28 -6.08 -13.43 -3.85
CA GLY A 28 -6.74 -12.64 -4.89
C GLY A 28 -6.49 -11.16 -4.81
N GLU A 29 -5.78 -10.71 -3.79
CA GLU A 29 -5.42 -9.31 -3.63
C GLU A 29 -3.91 -9.15 -3.75
N TYR A 30 -3.43 -7.92 -3.70
CA TYR A 30 -1.99 -7.68 -3.82
C TYR A 30 -1.51 -6.75 -2.73
N MET A 31 -0.29 -7.01 -2.27
CA MET A 31 0.41 -6.10 -1.38
C MET A 31 1.57 -5.53 -2.16
N VAL A 32 1.73 -4.21 -2.14
CA VAL A 32 2.82 -3.53 -2.84
C VAL A 32 3.88 -3.13 -1.83
N TYR A 33 5.11 -3.53 -2.11
CA TYR A 33 6.25 -3.24 -1.25
C TYR A 33 7.16 -2.23 -1.95
N VAL A 34 7.64 -1.26 -1.19
CA VAL A 34 8.68 -0.35 -1.66
C VAL A 34 9.82 -0.46 -0.66
N ASN A 35 11.01 -0.81 -1.16
CA ASN A 35 12.17 -1.05 -0.33
C ASN A 35 11.87 -2.05 0.78
N GLU A 36 11.16 -3.12 0.41
CA GLU A 36 10.78 -4.21 1.31
C GLU A 36 9.74 -3.84 2.36
N ARG A 37 9.18 -2.66 2.30
CA ARG A 37 8.14 -2.23 3.24
C ARG A 37 6.77 -2.32 2.60
N PRO A 38 5.79 -2.95 3.25
CA PRO A 38 4.44 -3.11 2.66
C PRO A 38 3.66 -1.80 2.78
N VAL A 39 3.80 -0.94 1.80
CA VAL A 39 3.25 0.41 1.87
C VAL A 39 1.81 0.52 1.36
N LEU A 40 1.40 -0.34 0.43
CA LEU A 40 0.06 -0.26 -0.15
C LEU A 40 -0.59 -1.63 -0.17
N THR A 41 -1.90 -1.64 0.02
CA THR A 41 -2.71 -2.84 -0.15
C THR A 41 -3.66 -2.60 -1.31
N LEU A 42 -3.71 -3.53 -2.25
CA LEU A 42 -4.60 -3.43 -3.41
C LEU A 42 -5.72 -4.45 -3.25
N CYS A 43 -6.94 -3.94 -3.17
CA CYS A 43 -8.11 -4.80 -3.05
C CYS A 43 -9.21 -4.25 -3.94
N ASP A 44 -9.82 -5.14 -4.70
CA ASP A 44 -10.96 -4.77 -5.55
C ASP A 44 -10.60 -3.62 -6.48
N ASN A 45 -9.38 -3.67 -7.04
CA ASN A 45 -8.84 -2.63 -7.94
C ASN A 45 -8.84 -1.24 -7.29
N ARG A 46 -8.60 -1.20 -5.99
CA ARG A 46 -8.46 0.06 -5.26
C ARG A 46 -7.18 0.02 -4.46
N VAL A 47 -6.60 1.20 -4.23
CA VAL A 47 -5.35 1.32 -3.48
C VAL A 47 -5.66 1.78 -2.07
N PHE A 48 -5.20 1.03 -1.08
CA PHE A 48 -5.41 1.36 0.31
C PHE A 48 -4.09 1.69 0.99
N VAL A 49 -4.13 2.72 1.84
CA VAL A 49 -2.96 3.18 2.59
C VAL A 49 -3.25 3.02 4.07
N LYS A 50 -2.32 2.41 4.79
CA LYS A 50 -2.46 2.21 6.22
C LYS A 50 -2.54 3.56 6.93
N LYS A 51 -3.38 3.64 7.96
CA LYS A 51 -3.54 4.88 8.72
C LYS A 51 -2.39 5.04 9.70
N LEU A 52 -1.32 5.63 9.23
CA LEU A 52 -0.18 5.96 10.07
C LEU A 52 -0.30 7.41 10.54
N PRO A 53 0.11 7.71 11.77
CA PRO A 53 0.05 9.09 12.26
C PRO A 53 0.80 10.07 11.37
N GLN A 54 1.91 9.61 10.78
CA GLN A 54 2.76 10.48 9.98
C GLN A 54 2.11 10.94 8.69
N VAL A 55 1.10 10.23 8.22
CA VAL A 55 0.42 10.59 6.97
C VAL A 55 -0.99 11.11 7.19
N ALA A 56 -1.42 11.22 8.45
CA ALA A 56 -2.80 11.59 8.74
C ALA A 56 -3.17 12.95 8.19
N VAL A 57 -2.26 13.91 8.24
CA VAL A 57 -2.53 15.26 7.73
C VAL A 57 -2.72 15.23 6.21
N LEU A 58 -1.85 14.51 5.51
CA LEU A 58 -1.94 14.42 4.05
C LEU A 58 -3.20 13.72 3.59
N MET A 59 -3.72 12.82 4.41
CA MET A 59 -4.88 12.02 4.04
C MET A 59 -6.14 12.43 4.78
N ALA A 60 -6.13 13.64 5.38
CA ALA A 60 -7.25 14.07 6.22
C ALA A 60 -8.57 14.12 5.46
N ASP A 61 -8.53 14.49 4.19
CA ASP A 61 -9.73 14.57 3.37
C ASP A 61 -9.93 13.37 2.45
N ALA A 62 -9.12 12.34 2.61
CA ALA A 62 -9.23 11.16 1.77
C ALA A 62 -10.40 10.29 2.22
N GLU A 63 -10.99 9.60 1.26
CA GLU A 63 -11.98 8.59 1.58
C GLU A 63 -11.32 7.45 2.31
N CYS A 64 -12.10 6.72 3.07
CA CYS A 64 -11.62 5.57 3.81
C CYS A 64 -12.45 4.35 3.45
N GLY A 65 -11.88 3.20 3.63
CA GLY A 65 -12.58 1.96 3.40
C GLY A 65 -11.85 0.82 4.07
N TYR A 66 -12.38 -0.38 3.84
CA TYR A 66 -11.81 -1.58 4.43
C TYR A 66 -11.28 -2.44 3.30
N PRO A 67 -9.98 -2.76 3.30
CA PRO A 67 -9.40 -3.57 2.22
C PRO A 67 -10.07 -4.93 2.08
N TYR A 68 -10.47 -5.51 3.19
CA TYR A 68 -11.16 -6.80 3.18
C TYR A 68 -11.93 -6.93 4.48
N GLU A 69 -12.80 -7.90 4.53
CA GLU A 69 -13.62 -8.10 5.71
C GLU A 69 -12.75 -8.42 6.92
N GLY A 70 -12.99 -7.73 8.01
CA GLY A 70 -12.20 -7.91 9.22
C GLY A 70 -10.95 -7.06 9.29
N ALA A 71 -10.61 -6.35 8.20
CA ALA A 71 -9.44 -5.49 8.20
C ALA A 71 -9.72 -4.19 8.94
N LYS A 72 -8.65 -3.52 9.34
CA LYS A 72 -8.78 -2.17 9.89
C LYS A 72 -9.06 -1.20 8.77
N GLU A 73 -9.74 -0.11 9.12
CA GLU A 73 -10.02 0.93 8.15
C GLU A 73 -8.72 1.51 7.61
N ALA A 74 -8.69 1.82 6.32
CA ALA A 74 -7.52 2.39 5.66
C ALA A 74 -7.96 3.53 4.77
N TYR A 75 -7.01 4.38 4.40
CA TYR A 75 -7.28 5.46 3.45
C TYR A 75 -7.31 4.92 2.03
N LEU A 76 -8.15 5.50 1.20
CA LEU A 76 -8.15 5.22 -0.23
C LEU A 76 -7.25 6.23 -0.93
N LEU A 77 -6.42 5.76 -1.84
CA LEU A 77 -5.51 6.62 -2.58
C LEU A 77 -5.89 6.62 -4.05
N ASP A 78 -6.02 7.82 -4.61
CA ASP A 78 -6.32 7.99 -6.03
C ASP A 78 -5.00 8.05 -6.79
N LEU A 79 -4.78 7.11 -7.71
CA LEU A 79 -3.56 7.07 -8.50
C LEU A 79 -3.41 8.29 -9.41
N GLY A 80 -4.48 9.01 -9.65
CA GLY A 80 -4.41 10.23 -10.45
C GLY A 80 -3.98 11.46 -9.67
N ASP A 81 -3.87 11.34 -8.34
CA ASP A 81 -3.51 12.47 -7.49
C ASP A 81 -2.00 12.50 -7.30
N ASP A 82 -1.28 12.97 -8.33
CA ASP A 82 0.17 12.94 -8.33
C ASP A 82 0.79 13.73 -7.18
N ALA A 83 0.23 14.89 -6.87
CA ALA A 83 0.78 15.71 -5.80
C ALA A 83 0.71 14.99 -4.47
N ARG A 84 -0.41 14.32 -4.21
CA ARG A 84 -0.57 13.58 -2.96
C ARG A 84 0.39 12.39 -2.92
N ILE A 85 0.51 11.68 -4.02
CA ILE A 85 1.42 10.52 -4.10
C ILE A 85 2.85 10.97 -3.85
N ASP A 86 3.27 12.06 -4.46
CA ASP A 86 4.63 12.54 -4.32
C ASP A 86 4.95 12.96 -2.88
N ALA A 87 3.97 13.45 -2.14
CA ALA A 87 4.15 13.82 -0.75
C ALA A 87 4.04 12.62 0.18
N LEU A 88 3.17 11.68 -0.16
CA LEU A 88 2.82 10.57 0.72
C LEU A 88 3.84 9.44 0.71
N LEU A 89 4.28 9.04 -0.47
CA LEU A 89 5.13 7.85 -0.60
C LEU A 89 6.43 7.96 0.16
N PRO A 90 7.14 9.09 0.14
CA PRO A 90 8.36 9.19 0.95
C PRO A 90 8.10 8.95 2.43
N LEU A 91 6.96 9.42 2.94
CA LEU A 91 6.62 9.19 4.34
C LEU A 91 6.28 7.72 4.59
N LEU A 92 5.56 7.10 3.67
CA LEU A 92 5.24 5.69 3.81
C LEU A 92 6.50 4.83 3.78
N VAL A 93 7.43 5.14 2.90
CA VAL A 93 8.65 4.36 2.79
C VAL A 93 9.47 4.45 4.07
N VAL A 94 9.50 5.62 4.69
CA VAL A 94 10.28 5.82 5.90
C VAL A 94 9.58 5.26 7.14
N HIS A 95 8.28 5.47 7.23
CA HIS A 95 7.56 5.20 8.47
C HIS A 95 6.82 3.87 8.52
N THR A 96 6.60 3.21 7.38
CA THR A 96 5.99 1.89 7.39
C THR A 96 7.02 0.89 7.92
N PRO A 97 6.70 0.14 8.95
CA PRO A 97 7.70 -0.80 9.48
C PRO A 97 7.96 -1.94 8.52
N LEU A 98 9.15 -2.48 8.59
CA LEU A 98 9.47 -3.69 7.86
C LEU A 98 8.62 -4.84 8.41
N PRO A 99 8.22 -5.78 7.56
CA PRO A 99 7.46 -6.92 8.07
C PRO A 99 8.30 -7.71 9.04
N LYS A 100 7.65 -8.25 10.06
CA LYS A 100 8.37 -9.10 10.98
C LYS A 100 8.86 -10.33 10.25
N PRO A 101 10.09 -10.76 10.51
CA PRO A 101 10.57 -11.99 9.89
C PRO A 101 9.70 -13.15 10.32
N ARG A 102 9.47 -14.06 9.39
CA ARG A 102 8.71 -15.23 9.71
C ARG A 102 9.48 -16.02 10.75
N LYS A 103 8.76 -16.39 11.77
CA LYS A 103 9.40 -17.15 12.81
C LYS A 103 9.95 -18.42 12.24
N LYS A 104 11.17 -18.63 12.43
CA LYS A 104 11.73 -19.80 11.90
C LYS A 104 11.47 -20.86 12.75
N LYS A 105 11.17 -21.64 12.44
CA LYS A 105 10.90 -22.50 13.30
C LYS A 105 12.05 -23.14 13.73
N THR A 106 12.68 -22.99 13.88
CA THR A 106 13.73 -23.27 14.26
C THR A 106 14.17 -23.28 14.93
N GLU A 107 14.21 -23.02 14.77
CA GLU A 107 14.48 -22.96 15.19
C GLU A 107 14.57 -23.28 15.64
#